data_2965c9df6bccf80f9ab9fdeac65bb153
#
_entry.id   2965c9df6bccf80f9ab9fdeac65bb153
#
_cell.length_a   1.000
_cell.length_b   1.000
_cell.length_c   1.000
_cell.angle_alpha   90.00
_cell.angle_beta   90.00
_cell.angle_gamma   90.00
#
_symmetry.space_group_name_H-M   'P 1'
#
loop_
_entity.id
_entity.type
_entity.pdbx_description
1 polymer ?
#
loop_
_entity_poly.entity_id
_entity_poly.type
_entity_poly.pdbx_seq_one_letter_code
_entity_poly.pdbx_strand_id
1 'polypeptide(L)'
;NPAPMASPVPAETEPAAEFSFADLQRLQFCFASGAGGWCTLLAVRPDGSFYGEYHDTDMGGGEPDIRAVQWNCKFTGRFAQPVQVNDYTYSMGIAEISYEKEAGTEEVIDGIQYYYTAPYGLEDAVEILVYLPGAPLGELPQEFRGWVGYYENTRDKLPFYALNNEAHQQGFESYDWVERVRTD
;
A
#
# COMPACT_ATOMS: atom_id res chain seq x y z
N ASN A 1 51.78 25.82 -33.27
CA ASN A 1 51.32 24.52 -32.75
C ASN A 1 50.22 24.76 -31.67
N PRO A 2 48.96 24.45 -31.95
CA PRO A 2 47.93 24.54 -30.94
C PRO A 2 48.05 23.33 -29.98
N ALA A 3 47.93 23.60 -28.68
CA ALA A 3 47.90 22.58 -27.62
C ALA A 3 46.67 21.68 -27.76
N PRO A 4 46.73 20.39 -27.40
CA PRO A 4 45.59 19.51 -27.42
C PRO A 4 44.57 19.91 -26.35
N MET A 5 43.33 20.12 -26.77
CA MET A 5 42.20 20.30 -25.84
C MET A 5 41.91 18.96 -25.15
N ALA A 6 41.94 18.99 -23.81
CA ALA A 6 41.54 17.86 -22.99
C ALA A 6 40.04 17.58 -23.20
N SER A 7 39.70 16.36 -23.55
CA SER A 7 38.30 15.88 -23.60
C SER A 7 37.70 15.94 -22.19
N PRO A 8 36.44 16.33 -22.03
CA PRO A 8 35.78 16.30 -20.73
C PRO A 8 35.65 14.85 -20.26
N VAL A 9 36.10 14.61 -19.03
CA VAL A 9 35.85 13.36 -18.31
C VAL A 9 34.35 13.25 -18.11
N PRO A 10 33.72 12.10 -18.46
CA PRO A 10 32.31 11.89 -18.15
C PRO A 10 32.12 12.00 -16.63
N ALA A 11 31.15 12.82 -16.21
CA ALA A 11 30.73 12.86 -14.82
C ALA A 11 30.29 11.44 -14.42
N GLU A 12 30.96 10.85 -13.41
CA GLU A 12 30.46 9.65 -12.76
C GLU A 12 29.07 9.99 -12.22
N THR A 13 28.05 9.38 -12.82
CA THR A 13 26.69 9.41 -12.28
C THR A 13 26.75 8.62 -10.98
N GLU A 14 26.55 9.28 -9.85
CA GLU A 14 26.37 8.57 -8.58
C GLU A 14 25.25 7.53 -8.78
N PRO A 15 25.45 6.27 -8.35
CA PRO A 15 24.40 5.27 -8.44
C PRO A 15 23.18 5.80 -7.70
N ALA A 16 22.01 5.74 -8.34
CA ALA A 16 20.75 6.07 -7.69
C ALA A 16 20.66 5.26 -6.40
N ALA A 17 20.31 5.91 -5.28
CA ALA A 17 20.20 5.24 -4.00
C ALA A 17 19.23 4.06 -4.16
N GLU A 18 19.67 2.87 -3.74
CA GLU A 18 18.86 1.66 -3.79
C GLU A 18 17.65 1.81 -2.86
N PHE A 19 16.46 1.45 -3.33
CA PHE A 19 15.22 1.49 -2.54
C PHE A 19 15.33 0.62 -1.27
N SER A 20 14.81 1.12 -0.18
CA SER A 20 14.74 0.42 1.11
C SER A 20 13.43 0.72 1.84
N PHE A 21 13.11 -0.06 2.87
CA PHE A 21 11.94 0.24 3.72
C PHE A 21 11.97 1.62 4.37
N ALA A 22 13.14 2.23 4.54
CA ALA A 22 13.27 3.58 5.08
C ALA A 22 12.59 4.63 4.19
N ASP A 23 12.51 4.39 2.87
CA ASP A 23 11.84 5.27 1.92
C ASP A 23 10.31 5.27 2.09
N LEU A 24 9.76 4.22 2.70
CA LEU A 24 8.33 4.10 3.00
C LEU A 24 7.97 4.66 4.39
N GLN A 25 8.96 5.01 5.19
CA GLN A 25 8.74 5.64 6.48
C GLN A 25 7.96 6.94 6.32
N ARG A 26 6.95 7.17 7.15
CA ARG A 26 6.05 8.33 7.10
C ARG A 26 5.02 8.31 5.96
N LEU A 27 4.92 7.21 5.23
CA LEU A 27 3.84 7.01 4.27
C LEU A 27 2.74 6.15 4.90
N GLN A 28 1.50 6.52 4.63
CA GLN A 28 0.34 5.67 4.84
C GLN A 28 -0.17 5.21 3.48
N PHE A 29 -0.24 3.91 3.31
CA PHE A 29 -0.83 3.30 2.12
C PHE A 29 -2.32 3.08 2.33
N CYS A 30 -3.11 3.36 1.31
CA CYS A 30 -4.56 3.24 1.34
C CYS A 30 -5.06 2.46 0.12
N PHE A 31 -5.86 1.43 0.38
CA PHE A 31 -6.64 0.72 -0.61
C PHE A 31 -8.11 0.93 -0.30
N ALA A 32 -8.83 1.60 -1.18
CA ALA A 32 -10.23 1.96 -0.99
C ALA A 32 -10.95 2.10 -2.33
N SER A 33 -12.28 1.97 -2.31
CA SER A 33 -13.10 2.55 -3.37
C SER A 33 -13.28 4.04 -3.08
N GLY A 34 -13.17 4.91 -4.05
CA GLY A 34 -13.31 6.37 -3.86
C GLY A 34 -14.62 6.85 -3.22
N ALA A 35 -15.56 5.95 -2.93
CA ALA A 35 -16.86 6.24 -2.28
C ALA A 35 -16.80 6.24 -0.73
N GLY A 36 -15.68 5.79 -0.10
CA GLY A 36 -15.47 5.90 1.33
C GLY A 36 -16.22 4.90 2.22
N GLY A 37 -16.86 3.86 1.65
CA GLY A 37 -17.57 2.84 2.43
C GLY A 37 -16.64 1.91 3.18
N TRP A 38 -15.48 1.60 2.60
CA TRP A 38 -14.48 0.70 3.14
C TRP A 38 -13.07 1.20 2.82
N CYS A 39 -12.12 0.80 3.63
CA CYS A 39 -10.73 1.04 3.34
C CYS A 39 -9.80 0.08 4.10
N THR A 40 -8.63 -0.20 3.51
CA THR A 40 -7.50 -0.82 4.16
C THR A 40 -6.36 0.18 4.23
N LEU A 41 -5.89 0.46 5.43
CA LEU A 41 -4.74 1.32 5.71
C LEU A 41 -3.55 0.45 6.12
N LEU A 42 -2.36 0.82 5.64
CA LEU A 42 -1.11 0.11 5.91
C LEU A 42 0.03 1.12 6.09
N ALA A 43 0.87 0.89 7.07
CA ALA A 43 2.11 1.63 7.28
C ALA A 43 3.29 0.67 7.44
N VAL A 44 4.43 1.00 6.83
CA VAL A 44 5.65 0.19 6.84
C VAL A 44 6.74 0.91 7.63
N ARG A 45 7.43 0.17 8.51
CA ARG A 45 8.56 0.68 9.29
C ARG A 45 9.88 0.40 8.58
N PRO A 46 10.98 1.13 8.92
CA PRO A 46 12.28 0.93 8.30
C PRO A 46 12.88 -0.48 8.46
N ASP A 47 12.41 -1.25 9.43
CA ASP A 47 12.84 -2.63 9.66
C ASP A 47 12.02 -3.66 8.85
N GLY A 48 11.10 -3.20 7.98
CA GLY A 48 10.23 -4.04 7.18
C GLY A 48 8.99 -4.57 7.91
N SER A 49 8.84 -4.27 9.21
CA SER A 49 7.57 -4.56 9.89
C SER A 49 6.48 -3.62 9.39
N PHE A 50 5.24 -4.10 9.38
CA PHE A 50 4.09 -3.31 8.99
C PHE A 50 2.93 -3.51 9.95
N TYR A 51 2.01 -2.56 9.94
CA TYR A 51 0.75 -2.63 10.67
C TYR A 51 -0.33 -1.92 9.87
N GLY A 52 -1.56 -2.31 10.10
CA GLY A 52 -2.68 -1.71 9.42
C GLY A 52 -4.02 -2.12 9.97
N GLU A 53 -5.06 -1.59 9.34
CA GLU A 53 -6.43 -1.91 9.64
C GLU A 53 -7.29 -1.90 8.38
N TYR A 54 -8.26 -2.80 8.34
CA TYR A 54 -9.34 -2.82 7.37
C TYR A 54 -10.65 -2.58 8.08
N HIS A 55 -11.50 -1.79 7.49
CA HIS A 55 -12.90 -1.65 7.91
C HIS A 55 -13.82 -1.49 6.71
N ASP A 56 -15.01 -2.03 6.87
CA ASP A 56 -16.17 -1.80 6.00
C ASP A 56 -17.41 -1.69 6.89
N THR A 57 -18.39 -0.89 6.49
CA THR A 57 -19.59 -0.64 7.29
C THR A 57 -20.82 -0.60 6.42
N ASP A 58 -21.83 -1.41 6.80
CA ASP A 58 -23.19 -1.34 6.28
C ASP A 58 -24.15 -0.85 7.39
N MET A 59 -24.79 0.29 7.14
CA MET A 59 -25.77 0.89 8.07
C MET A 59 -27.18 0.33 7.90
N GLY A 60 -27.39 -0.60 6.97
CA GLY A 60 -28.66 -1.26 6.69
C GLY A 60 -28.83 -2.58 7.46
N GLY A 61 -28.74 -2.58 8.78
CA GLY A 61 -28.93 -3.78 9.59
C GLY A 61 -30.26 -4.49 9.28
N GLY A 62 -30.20 -5.74 8.82
CA GLY A 62 -31.38 -6.54 8.48
C GLY A 62 -32.11 -7.17 9.68
N GLU A 63 -31.52 -7.13 10.87
CA GLU A 63 -32.04 -7.73 12.10
C GLU A 63 -32.64 -6.63 13.02
N PRO A 64 -33.74 -6.91 13.75
CA PRO A 64 -34.45 -5.91 14.54
C PRO A 64 -33.60 -5.19 15.58
N ASP A 65 -32.56 -5.84 16.13
CA ASP A 65 -31.70 -5.30 17.20
C ASP A 65 -30.31 -4.92 16.68
N ILE A 66 -30.03 -5.03 15.38
CA ILE A 66 -28.75 -4.70 14.75
C ILE A 66 -28.88 -3.39 13.98
N ARG A 67 -28.15 -2.36 14.43
CA ARG A 67 -28.15 -1.03 13.83
C ARG A 67 -27.18 -0.87 12.67
N ALA A 68 -26.10 -1.65 12.70
CA ALA A 68 -25.06 -1.64 11.67
C ALA A 68 -24.31 -2.96 11.65
N VAL A 69 -23.72 -3.27 10.52
CA VAL A 69 -22.78 -4.39 10.35
C VAL A 69 -21.41 -3.81 10.02
N GLN A 70 -20.36 -4.31 10.65
CA GLN A 70 -18.99 -3.90 10.39
C GLN A 70 -18.11 -5.12 10.13
N TRP A 71 -17.29 -5.01 9.09
CA TRP A 71 -16.19 -5.95 8.82
C TRP A 71 -14.89 -5.27 9.21
N ASN A 72 -14.10 -5.91 10.06
CA ASN A 72 -12.88 -5.33 10.61
C ASN A 72 -11.73 -6.32 10.59
N CYS A 73 -10.53 -5.80 10.40
CA CYS A 73 -9.29 -6.50 10.64
C CYS A 73 -8.22 -5.50 11.10
N LYS A 74 -7.62 -5.72 12.27
CA LYS A 74 -6.35 -5.09 12.63
C LYS A 74 -5.26 -6.12 12.47
N PHE A 75 -4.18 -5.74 11.83
CA PHE A 75 -3.12 -6.66 11.48
C PHE A 75 -1.73 -6.06 11.68
N THR A 76 -0.78 -6.93 11.91
CA THR A 76 0.65 -6.64 11.93
C THR A 76 1.38 -7.70 11.14
N GLY A 77 2.56 -7.39 10.65
CA GLY A 77 3.36 -8.37 9.92
C GLY A 77 4.76 -7.87 9.61
N ARG A 78 5.43 -8.60 8.73
CA ARG A 78 6.78 -8.28 8.25
C ARG A 78 6.90 -8.65 6.79
N PHE A 79 7.48 -7.75 6.01
CA PHE A 79 7.91 -8.02 4.65
C PHE A 79 9.31 -8.64 4.64
N ALA A 80 9.57 -9.52 3.69
CA ALA A 80 10.91 -9.92 3.30
C ALA A 80 11.65 -8.75 2.64
N GLN A 81 12.98 -8.81 2.59
CA GLN A 81 13.79 -7.76 1.97
C GLN A 81 13.36 -7.53 0.52
N PRO A 82 13.23 -6.26 0.10
CA PRO A 82 12.87 -5.93 -1.28
C PRO A 82 13.91 -6.44 -2.27
N VAL A 83 13.44 -6.98 -3.38
CA VAL A 83 14.27 -7.41 -4.51
C VAL A 83 13.91 -6.57 -5.72
N GLN A 84 14.90 -5.96 -6.37
CA GLN A 84 14.67 -5.14 -7.54
C GLN A 84 14.19 -6.00 -8.72
N VAL A 85 13.10 -5.59 -9.36
CA VAL A 85 12.52 -6.22 -10.54
C VAL A 85 12.92 -5.44 -11.80
N ASN A 86 12.86 -4.12 -11.74
CA ASN A 86 13.31 -3.20 -12.79
C ASN A 86 13.63 -1.83 -12.16
N ASP A 87 13.90 -0.81 -12.95
CA ASP A 87 14.34 0.52 -12.50
C ASP A 87 13.35 1.23 -11.57
N TYR A 88 12.06 0.84 -11.57
CA TYR A 88 11.00 1.49 -10.80
C TYR A 88 10.11 0.50 -10.03
N THR A 89 10.46 -0.79 -10.00
CA THR A 89 9.67 -1.82 -9.34
C THR A 89 10.54 -2.70 -8.45
N TYR A 90 10.09 -2.91 -7.22
CA TYR A 90 10.64 -3.88 -6.30
C TYR A 90 9.56 -4.89 -5.90
N SER A 91 9.98 -6.13 -5.62
CA SER A 91 9.11 -7.16 -5.05
C SER A 91 9.50 -7.42 -3.60
N MET A 92 8.53 -7.53 -2.72
CA MET A 92 8.71 -7.92 -1.33
C MET A 92 7.65 -8.94 -0.92
N GLY A 93 8.08 -10.12 -0.47
CA GLY A 93 7.17 -11.15 0.04
C GLY A 93 6.61 -10.79 1.41
N ILE A 94 5.41 -11.28 1.73
CA ILE A 94 4.89 -11.25 3.11
C ILE A 94 5.52 -12.42 3.86
N ALA A 95 6.49 -12.13 4.76
CA ALA A 95 7.14 -13.14 5.56
C ALA A 95 6.24 -13.65 6.69
N GLU A 96 5.46 -12.76 7.28
CA GLU A 96 4.47 -13.08 8.31
C GLU A 96 3.37 -12.02 8.35
N ILE A 97 2.16 -12.45 8.70
CA ILE A 97 1.02 -11.57 9.01
C ILE A 97 0.20 -12.19 10.14
N SER A 98 -0.24 -11.35 11.07
CA SER A 98 -1.06 -11.76 12.21
C SER A 98 -2.23 -10.80 12.37
N TYR A 99 -3.39 -11.32 12.75
CA TYR A 99 -4.61 -10.57 12.99
C TYR A 99 -4.89 -10.48 14.48
N GLU A 100 -5.37 -9.31 14.94
CA GLU A 100 -5.74 -9.08 16.34
C GLU A 100 -6.90 -10.00 16.77
N LYS A 101 -7.87 -10.21 15.87
CA LYS A 101 -8.97 -11.15 16.04
C LYS A 101 -8.90 -12.22 14.95
N GLU A 102 -9.24 -13.45 15.29
CA GLU A 102 -9.23 -14.55 14.33
C GLU A 102 -10.26 -14.32 13.22
N ALA A 103 -9.82 -14.46 11.97
CA ALA A 103 -10.69 -14.31 10.80
C ALA A 103 -11.79 -15.39 10.81
N GLY A 104 -13.02 -14.99 10.52
CA GLY A 104 -14.21 -15.84 10.56
C GLY A 104 -14.91 -15.84 11.90
N THR A 105 -14.42 -15.08 12.90
CA THR A 105 -15.14 -14.86 14.15
C THR A 105 -16.07 -13.66 14.08
N GLU A 106 -17.07 -13.61 14.97
CA GLU A 106 -18.07 -12.55 15.01
C GLU A 106 -18.50 -12.24 16.45
N GLU A 107 -18.96 -11.03 16.70
CA GLU A 107 -19.54 -10.62 17.96
C GLU A 107 -20.53 -9.46 17.78
N VAL A 108 -21.46 -9.30 18.72
CA VAL A 108 -22.39 -8.16 18.76
C VAL A 108 -22.03 -7.30 19.96
N ILE A 109 -21.74 -6.03 19.71
CA ILE A 109 -21.44 -5.04 20.75
C ILE A 109 -22.34 -3.82 20.54
N ASP A 110 -23.11 -3.45 21.52
CA ASP A 110 -24.01 -2.26 21.50
C ASP A 110 -24.91 -2.17 20.26
N GLY A 111 -25.40 -3.31 19.76
CA GLY A 111 -26.27 -3.37 18.58
C GLY A 111 -25.50 -3.20 17.25
N ILE A 112 -24.20 -3.37 17.24
CA ILE A 112 -23.38 -3.46 16.04
C ILE A 112 -22.89 -4.91 15.92
N GLN A 113 -23.16 -5.51 14.77
CA GLN A 113 -22.63 -6.83 14.43
C GLN A 113 -21.23 -6.66 13.82
N TYR A 114 -20.22 -7.21 14.46
CA TYR A 114 -18.84 -7.23 13.98
C TYR A 114 -18.52 -8.58 13.35
N TYR A 115 -17.98 -8.56 12.13
CA TYR A 115 -17.35 -9.70 11.47
C TYR A 115 -15.85 -9.43 11.38
N TYR A 116 -15.04 -10.34 11.88
CA TYR A 116 -13.58 -10.26 11.78
C TYR A 116 -13.11 -11.08 10.58
N THR A 117 -12.38 -10.44 9.67
CA THR A 117 -11.98 -11.01 8.37
C THR A 117 -10.50 -10.83 8.14
N ALA A 118 -9.97 -11.43 7.07
CA ALA A 118 -8.69 -11.00 6.51
C ALA A 118 -8.81 -9.57 5.96
N PRO A 119 -7.72 -8.79 5.88
CA PRO A 119 -7.75 -7.42 5.36
C PRO A 119 -7.97 -7.44 3.84
N TYR A 120 -9.01 -6.75 3.37
CA TYR A 120 -9.28 -6.61 1.95
C TYR A 120 -8.13 -5.87 1.26
N GLY A 121 -7.67 -6.39 0.13
CA GLY A 121 -6.49 -5.89 -0.59
C GLY A 121 -5.19 -6.65 -0.31
N LEU A 122 -5.15 -7.46 0.77
CA LEU A 122 -4.02 -8.34 1.09
C LEU A 122 -4.40 -9.83 1.07
N GLU A 123 -5.60 -10.16 0.57
CA GLU A 123 -5.99 -11.56 0.42
C GLU A 123 -5.06 -12.26 -0.56
N ASP A 124 -4.70 -13.50 -0.22
CA ASP A 124 -3.83 -14.36 -1.01
C ASP A 124 -2.48 -13.73 -1.39
N ALA A 125 -2.12 -12.60 -0.76
CA ALA A 125 -0.90 -11.90 -1.06
C ALA A 125 0.32 -12.71 -0.63
N VAL A 126 1.10 -13.16 -1.61
CA VAL A 126 2.42 -13.78 -1.42
C VAL A 126 3.52 -12.75 -1.68
N GLU A 127 3.36 -11.99 -2.76
CA GLU A 127 4.23 -10.90 -3.15
C GLU A 127 3.46 -9.59 -3.27
N ILE A 128 4.08 -8.54 -2.75
CA ILE A 128 3.64 -7.16 -2.91
C ILE A 128 4.67 -6.45 -3.77
N LEU A 129 4.24 -5.90 -4.89
CA LEU A 129 5.09 -5.04 -5.70
C LEU A 129 5.08 -3.62 -5.14
N VAL A 130 6.25 -3.01 -5.09
CA VAL A 130 6.42 -1.58 -4.77
C VAL A 130 6.73 -0.86 -6.06
N TYR A 131 5.89 0.08 -6.46
CA TYR A 131 6.16 0.99 -7.56
C TYR A 131 6.71 2.30 -7.02
N LEU A 132 7.86 2.72 -7.55
CA LEU A 132 8.52 3.97 -7.16
C LEU A 132 7.86 5.18 -7.83
N PRO A 133 7.92 6.38 -7.23
CA PRO A 133 7.63 7.61 -7.93
C PRO A 133 8.45 7.72 -9.21
N GLY A 134 7.81 8.10 -10.31
CA GLY A 134 8.43 8.15 -11.63
C GLY A 134 8.23 6.89 -12.48
N ALA A 135 7.63 5.82 -11.95
CA ALA A 135 7.26 4.64 -12.74
C ALA A 135 6.39 5.05 -13.94
N PRO A 136 6.71 4.58 -15.16
CA PRO A 136 5.90 4.88 -16.35
C PRO A 136 4.50 4.25 -16.21
N LEU A 137 3.46 5.06 -16.15
CA LEU A 137 2.08 4.57 -15.94
C LEU A 137 1.62 3.63 -17.06
N GLY A 138 2.10 3.84 -18.28
CA GLY A 138 1.77 2.97 -19.42
C GLY A 138 2.31 1.54 -19.29
N GLU A 139 3.29 1.31 -18.42
CA GLU A 139 3.91 -0.01 -18.17
C GLU A 139 3.32 -0.73 -16.95
N LEU A 140 2.49 -0.03 -16.15
CA LEU A 140 1.83 -0.60 -14.99
C LEU A 140 0.50 -1.28 -15.36
N PRO A 141 0.09 -2.35 -14.65
CA PRO A 141 -1.16 -3.07 -14.93
C PRO A 141 -2.38 -2.15 -14.93
N GLN A 142 -3.31 -2.38 -15.85
CA GLN A 142 -4.51 -1.55 -15.98
C GLN A 142 -5.39 -1.61 -14.73
N GLU A 143 -5.57 -2.79 -14.16
CA GLU A 143 -6.35 -3.00 -12.93
C GLU A 143 -5.74 -2.22 -11.77
N PHE A 144 -4.41 -2.29 -11.58
CA PHE A 144 -3.70 -1.49 -10.58
C PHE A 144 -3.97 0.01 -10.78
N ARG A 145 -3.80 0.52 -12.01
CA ARG A 145 -4.06 1.93 -12.33
C ARG A 145 -5.49 2.35 -12.00
N GLY A 146 -6.44 1.43 -12.19
CA GLY A 146 -7.82 1.62 -11.81
C GLY A 146 -7.99 1.91 -10.32
N TRP A 147 -7.34 1.15 -9.47
CA TRP A 147 -7.43 1.32 -8.02
C TRP A 147 -6.82 2.62 -7.52
N VAL A 148 -5.73 3.07 -8.12
CA VAL A 148 -5.03 4.31 -7.71
C VAL A 148 -5.48 5.56 -8.50
N GLY A 149 -6.61 5.48 -9.21
CA GLY A 149 -7.26 6.62 -9.86
C GLY A 149 -6.67 7.05 -11.21
N TYR A 150 -5.84 6.21 -11.85
CA TYR A 150 -5.22 6.49 -13.15
C TYR A 150 -5.80 5.62 -14.27
N TYR A 151 -7.12 5.61 -14.42
CA TYR A 151 -7.82 4.90 -15.51
C TYR A 151 -7.44 5.38 -16.89
N GLU A 152 -7.27 6.69 -17.04
CA GLU A 152 -6.88 7.33 -18.28
C GLU A 152 -5.41 7.80 -18.22
N ASN A 153 -4.71 7.73 -19.33
CA ASN A 153 -3.32 8.16 -19.45
C ASN A 153 -3.22 9.70 -19.46
N THR A 154 -3.74 10.38 -18.43
CA THR A 154 -3.64 11.82 -18.27
C THR A 154 -2.28 12.26 -17.71
N ARG A 155 -1.49 11.33 -17.22
CA ARG A 155 -0.13 11.51 -16.72
C ARG A 155 0.77 10.41 -17.26
N ASP A 156 2.04 10.71 -17.45
CA ASP A 156 3.02 9.75 -17.96
C ASP A 156 3.64 8.90 -16.85
N LYS A 157 3.67 9.43 -15.62
CA LYS A 157 4.41 8.84 -14.48
C LYS A 157 3.60 8.83 -13.21
N LEU A 158 3.81 7.77 -12.41
CA LEU A 158 3.28 7.65 -11.07
C LEU A 158 3.92 8.70 -10.15
N PRO A 159 3.15 9.53 -9.42
CA PRO A 159 3.72 10.62 -8.62
C PRO A 159 4.08 10.22 -7.16
N PHE A 160 3.75 9.00 -6.72
CA PHE A 160 3.91 8.53 -5.34
C PHE A 160 4.43 7.10 -5.30
N TYR A 161 4.85 6.63 -4.13
CA TYR A 161 5.06 5.21 -3.88
C TYR A 161 3.72 4.49 -3.85
N ALA A 162 3.61 3.36 -4.51
CA ALA A 162 2.41 2.53 -4.47
C ALA A 162 2.75 1.08 -4.16
N LEU A 163 1.79 0.37 -3.55
CA LEU A 163 1.88 -1.07 -3.37
C LEU A 163 0.84 -1.74 -4.27
N ASN A 164 1.18 -2.91 -4.78
CA ASN A 164 0.27 -3.73 -5.57
C ASN A 164 0.31 -5.18 -5.07
N ASN A 165 -0.83 -5.68 -4.61
CA ASN A 165 -1.01 -7.10 -4.39
C ASN A 165 -1.09 -7.78 -5.76
N GLU A 166 -0.03 -8.48 -6.16
CA GLU A 166 0.08 -9.08 -7.50
C GLU A 166 -1.00 -10.14 -7.76
N ALA A 167 -1.42 -10.88 -6.73
CA ALA A 167 -2.42 -11.94 -6.87
C ALA A 167 -3.76 -11.43 -7.43
N HIS A 168 -4.15 -10.21 -7.07
CA HIS A 168 -5.45 -9.63 -7.43
C HIS A 168 -5.33 -8.26 -8.10
N GLN A 169 -4.11 -7.78 -8.38
CA GLN A 169 -3.83 -6.45 -8.94
C GLN A 169 -4.46 -5.31 -8.11
N GLN A 170 -4.53 -5.48 -6.79
CA GLN A 170 -5.10 -4.52 -5.85
C GLN A 170 -4.07 -3.47 -5.45
N GLY A 171 -4.30 -2.23 -5.86
CA GLY A 171 -3.35 -1.13 -5.73
C GLY A 171 -3.63 -0.25 -4.52
N PHE A 172 -2.58 0.00 -3.74
CA PHE A 172 -2.55 0.95 -2.63
C PHE A 172 -1.83 2.21 -3.08
N GLU A 173 -2.46 3.34 -2.98
CA GLU A 173 -1.80 4.64 -3.11
C GLU A 173 -1.20 5.07 -1.77
N SER A 174 -0.19 5.95 -1.78
CA SER A 174 0.41 6.46 -0.56
C SER A 174 0.16 7.94 -0.36
N TYR A 175 0.07 8.31 0.91
CA TYR A 175 -0.05 9.68 1.39
C TYR A 175 1.02 9.96 2.45
N ASP A 176 1.50 11.19 2.51
CA ASP A 176 2.34 11.62 3.63
C ASP A 176 1.53 11.56 4.93
N TRP A 177 1.99 10.76 5.88
CA TRP A 177 1.36 10.67 7.17
C TRP A 177 1.88 11.76 8.09
N VAL A 178 1.01 12.68 8.44
CA VAL A 178 1.25 13.65 9.51
C VAL A 178 0.61 13.09 10.77
N GLU A 179 1.43 12.69 11.74
CA GLU A 179 0.94 12.32 13.07
C GLU A 179 0.17 13.52 13.64
N ARG A 180 -1.14 13.42 13.70
CA ARG A 180 -1.96 14.42 14.40
C ARG A 180 -1.71 14.25 15.89
N VAL A 181 -0.87 15.09 16.46
CA VAL A 181 -0.75 15.21 17.91
C VAL A 181 -2.15 15.53 18.42
N ARG A 182 -2.79 14.58 19.11
CA ARG A 182 -3.98 14.88 19.91
C ARG A 182 -3.51 15.84 21.01
N THR A 183 -3.89 17.09 20.90
CA THR A 183 -3.87 18.01 22.03
C THR A 183 -5.13 17.67 22.82
N ASP A 184 -4.97 16.87 23.86
CA ASP A 184 -5.98 16.67 24.90
C ASP A 184 -6.18 17.99 25.69
#